data_f110a94e92faf72cb478ac98b859bdd1
#
_entry.id   f110a94e92faf72cb478ac98b859bdd1
#
_cell.length_a   1.000
_cell.length_b   1.000
_cell.length_c   1.000
_cell.angle_alpha   90.00
_cell.angle_beta   90.00
_cell.angle_gamma   90.00
#
_symmetry.space_group_name_H-M   'P 1'
#
loop_
_entity.id
_entity.type
_entity.pdbx_description
1 polymer ?
#
loop_
_entity_poly.entity_id
_entity_poly.type
_entity_poly.pdbx_seq_one_letter_code
_entity_poly.pdbx_strand_id
1 'polypeptide(L)'
;MLPEDDDIREVSPPLECTQAEVDRWNDEWIDYLRREWMYQFIRHDELPDKPPLPDDPMDMLRLSVRRGWELGLYCDRDALEDKAVMEMGCGCGGLAKQAARYTRSYLGTDYSTLALMVARLVSPANCTYVHVGDKEGLRWFFGQIDTVVSRHFWIHQNMLQAGRNLDFLALFLKPGGRLYADFFWPNPAEEQFIVRSPDEPLSRKWPSAMFRYTPEDVGRLIAGRPFRVLKEAISLEMQRRFVVLERLSDR
;
A
#
# COMPACT_ATOMS: atom_id res chain seq x y z
N MET A 1 -9.29 24.74 -5.74
CA MET A 1 -10.63 24.53 -6.31
C MET A 1 -10.89 23.03 -6.15
N LEU A 2 -11.94 22.64 -5.44
CA LEU A 2 -12.28 21.23 -5.36
C LEU A 2 -12.85 20.82 -6.72
N PRO A 3 -12.60 19.59 -7.21
CA PRO A 3 -13.25 19.08 -8.41
C PRO A 3 -14.78 19.18 -8.24
N GLU A 4 -15.47 19.54 -9.31
CA GLU A 4 -16.93 19.60 -9.30
C GLU A 4 -17.51 18.19 -9.07
N ASP A 5 -18.72 18.11 -8.51
CA ASP A 5 -19.35 16.82 -8.13
C ASP A 5 -19.48 15.83 -9.31
N ASP A 6 -19.47 16.33 -10.56
CA ASP A 6 -19.57 15.49 -11.76
C ASP A 6 -18.29 14.72 -12.06
N ASP A 7 -17.10 15.28 -11.75
CA ASP A 7 -15.82 14.60 -11.90
C ASP A 7 -15.68 13.41 -10.94
N ILE A 8 -16.39 13.46 -9.81
CA ILE A 8 -16.38 12.39 -8.82
C ILE A 8 -17.29 11.23 -9.23
N ARG A 9 -18.32 11.49 -10.04
CA ARG A 9 -19.27 10.45 -10.48
C ARG A 9 -18.70 9.52 -11.55
N GLU A 10 -17.79 10.00 -12.39
CA GLU A 10 -17.13 9.20 -13.42
C GLU A 10 -16.00 8.34 -12.87
N VAL A 11 -15.41 8.73 -11.75
CA VAL A 11 -14.35 7.95 -11.12
C VAL A 11 -14.98 6.91 -10.21
N SER A 12 -15.23 5.76 -10.78
CA SER A 12 -15.53 4.56 -9.97
C SER A 12 -14.42 4.34 -8.95
N PRO A 13 -14.74 3.93 -7.70
CA PRO A 13 -13.69 3.49 -6.78
C PRO A 13 -12.79 2.49 -7.50
N PRO A 14 -11.50 2.44 -7.17
CA PRO A 14 -10.52 1.58 -7.86
C PRO A 14 -10.99 0.12 -7.95
N LEU A 15 -11.74 -0.32 -6.96
CA LEU A 15 -12.45 -1.60 -6.94
C LEU A 15 -13.90 -1.34 -6.54
N GLU A 16 -14.82 -2.16 -7.02
CA GLU A 16 -16.11 -2.30 -6.37
C GLU A 16 -15.83 -2.76 -4.95
N CYS A 17 -15.91 -1.84 -3.99
CA CYS A 17 -15.69 -2.14 -2.58
C CYS A 17 -16.93 -2.89 -2.05
N THR A 18 -17.00 -4.17 -2.40
CA THR A 18 -18.05 -5.05 -1.91
C THR A 18 -17.76 -5.48 -0.49
N GLN A 19 -18.80 -5.80 0.27
CA GLN A 19 -18.62 -6.35 1.62
C GLN A 19 -17.71 -7.60 1.60
N ALA A 20 -17.81 -8.43 0.57
CA ALA A 20 -16.96 -9.61 0.41
C ALA A 20 -15.46 -9.27 0.27
N GLU A 21 -15.11 -8.15 -0.37
CA GLU A 21 -13.71 -7.68 -0.41
C GLU A 21 -13.26 -7.16 0.95
N VAL A 22 -14.10 -6.41 1.64
CA VAL A 22 -13.80 -5.94 3.00
C VAL A 22 -13.56 -7.12 3.94
N ASP A 23 -14.45 -8.11 3.93
CA ASP A 23 -14.36 -9.30 4.79
C ASP A 23 -13.08 -10.09 4.49
N ARG A 24 -12.78 -10.32 3.21
CA ARG A 24 -11.57 -11.01 2.78
C ARG A 24 -10.29 -10.36 3.31
N TRP A 25 -10.18 -9.04 3.19
CA TRP A 25 -9.02 -8.31 3.67
C TRP A 25 -8.99 -8.20 5.20
N ASN A 26 -10.15 -8.15 5.85
CA ASN A 26 -10.23 -8.25 7.32
C ASN A 26 -9.69 -9.61 7.81
N ASP A 27 -10.05 -10.71 7.14
CA ASP A 27 -9.56 -12.05 7.48
C ASP A 27 -8.03 -12.15 7.32
N GLU A 28 -7.48 -11.57 6.25
CA GLU A 28 -6.03 -11.53 6.05
C GLU A 28 -5.33 -10.77 7.18
N TRP A 29 -5.85 -9.61 7.57
CA TRP A 29 -5.25 -8.81 8.63
C TRP A 29 -5.43 -9.41 10.02
N ILE A 30 -6.52 -10.14 10.28
CA ILE A 30 -6.69 -10.94 11.51
C ILE A 30 -5.58 -12.00 11.58
N ASP A 31 -5.38 -12.75 10.50
CA ASP A 31 -4.35 -13.79 10.44
C ASP A 31 -2.94 -13.21 10.59
N TYR A 32 -2.65 -12.07 9.93
CA TYR A 32 -1.38 -11.37 10.08
C TYR A 32 -1.14 -10.96 11.54
N LEU A 33 -2.07 -10.23 12.16
CA LEU A 33 -1.93 -9.75 13.53
C LEU A 33 -1.79 -10.91 14.52
N ARG A 34 -2.55 -11.99 14.34
CA ARG A 34 -2.45 -13.19 15.17
C ARG A 34 -1.06 -13.81 15.08
N ARG A 35 -0.51 -13.97 13.88
CA ARG A 35 0.84 -14.51 13.68
C ARG A 35 1.91 -13.61 14.28
N GLU A 36 1.83 -12.30 14.05
CA GLU A 36 2.80 -11.34 14.57
C GLU A 36 2.74 -11.26 16.11
N TRP A 37 1.55 -11.31 16.67
CA TRP A 37 1.36 -11.37 18.12
C TRP A 37 2.02 -12.62 18.72
N MET A 38 1.73 -13.79 18.18
CA MET A 38 2.35 -15.05 18.58
C MET A 38 3.87 -15.03 18.41
N TYR A 39 4.35 -14.43 17.34
CA TYR A 39 5.77 -14.34 17.04
C TYR A 39 6.56 -13.49 18.07
N GLN A 40 5.94 -12.49 18.69
CA GLN A 40 6.60 -11.72 19.75
C GLN A 40 6.90 -12.63 20.98
N PHE A 41 6.00 -13.52 21.35
CA PHE A 41 6.24 -14.46 22.43
C PHE A 41 7.34 -15.46 22.08
N ILE A 42 7.29 -16.07 20.91
CA ILE A 42 8.32 -17.02 20.45
C ILE A 42 9.71 -16.37 20.46
N ARG A 43 9.84 -15.18 19.89
CA ARG A 43 11.11 -14.44 19.89
C ARG A 43 11.58 -14.09 21.30
N HIS A 44 10.67 -13.78 22.20
CA HIS A 44 11.03 -13.46 23.57
C HIS A 44 11.66 -14.65 24.29
N ASP A 45 11.14 -15.87 24.05
CA ASP A 45 11.67 -17.09 24.66
C ASP A 45 13.05 -17.49 24.10
N GLU A 46 13.34 -17.14 22.86
CA GLU A 46 14.57 -17.51 22.17
C GLU A 46 15.79 -16.61 22.45
N LEU A 47 15.61 -15.41 23.00
CA LEU A 47 16.69 -14.43 23.18
C LEU A 47 16.82 -14.01 24.64
N PRO A 48 17.89 -14.42 25.34
CA PRO A 48 18.05 -14.24 26.80
C PRO A 48 18.15 -12.78 27.26
N ASP A 49 18.52 -11.86 26.38
CA ASP A 49 18.77 -10.44 26.74
C ASP A 49 17.66 -9.49 26.26
N LYS A 50 16.47 -9.99 25.96
CA LYS A 50 15.36 -9.15 25.53
C LYS A 50 14.72 -8.38 26.69
N PRO A 51 14.31 -7.13 26.43
CA PRO A 51 13.44 -6.43 27.38
C PRO A 51 12.13 -7.23 27.53
N PRO A 52 11.51 -7.20 28.73
CA PRO A 52 10.25 -7.89 28.96
C PRO A 52 9.21 -7.43 27.93
N LEU A 53 8.31 -8.34 27.56
CA LEU A 53 7.17 -7.99 26.72
C LEU A 53 6.31 -6.95 27.46
N PRO A 54 5.70 -6.00 26.74
CA PRO A 54 4.80 -5.04 27.34
C PRO A 54 3.62 -5.73 28.02
N ASP A 55 3.27 -5.31 29.22
CA ASP A 55 2.06 -5.74 29.94
C ASP A 55 0.79 -5.07 29.35
N ASP A 56 0.94 -3.87 28.79
CA ASP A 56 -0.15 -3.15 28.15
C ASP A 56 -0.48 -3.78 26.79
N PRO A 57 -1.74 -4.24 26.56
CA PRO A 57 -2.18 -4.78 25.29
C PRO A 57 -1.98 -3.83 24.10
N MET A 58 -2.07 -2.51 24.32
CA MET A 58 -1.85 -1.51 23.26
C MET A 58 -0.38 -1.43 22.86
N ASP A 59 0.54 -1.55 23.80
CA ASP A 59 1.97 -1.58 23.50
C ASP A 59 2.36 -2.89 22.82
N MET A 60 1.74 -4.02 23.21
CA MET A 60 1.86 -5.29 22.48
C MET A 60 1.34 -5.17 21.04
N LEU A 61 0.20 -4.53 20.83
CA LEU A 61 -0.33 -4.28 19.49
C LEU A 61 0.62 -3.42 18.67
N ARG A 62 1.15 -2.35 19.24
CA ARG A 62 2.17 -1.51 18.61
C ARG A 62 3.43 -2.28 18.25
N LEU A 63 3.87 -3.19 19.10
CA LEU A 63 5.02 -4.06 18.83
C LEU A 63 4.74 -5.04 17.69
N SER A 64 3.54 -5.62 17.65
CA SER A 64 3.12 -6.60 16.64
C SER A 64 2.94 -6.01 15.24
N VAL A 65 2.58 -4.74 15.12
CA VAL A 65 2.55 -4.06 13.81
C VAL A 65 3.98 -3.73 13.39
N ARG A 66 4.53 -4.50 12.47
CA ARG A 66 5.90 -4.32 11.97
C ARG A 66 6.08 -2.97 11.28
N ARG A 67 7.26 -2.40 11.41
CA ARG A 67 7.66 -1.19 10.67
C ARG A 67 7.95 -1.55 9.20
N GLY A 68 7.49 -0.69 8.30
CA GLY A 68 7.81 -0.81 6.88
C GLY A 68 9.19 -0.22 6.56
N TRP A 69 10.24 -0.97 6.73
CA TRP A 69 11.62 -0.51 6.61
C TRP A 69 12.20 -0.57 5.19
N GLU A 70 11.54 -1.27 4.27
CA GLU A 70 12.01 -1.48 2.89
C GLU A 70 11.96 -0.20 2.03
N LEU A 71 11.41 0.88 2.52
CA LEU A 71 11.35 2.16 1.82
C LEU A 71 12.71 2.65 1.31
N GLY A 72 13.75 2.53 2.13
CA GLY A 72 15.09 2.97 1.77
C GLY A 72 15.69 2.29 0.54
N LEU A 73 15.08 1.21 0.05
CA LEU A 73 15.52 0.51 -1.15
C LEU A 73 15.07 1.21 -2.44
N TYR A 74 13.95 1.94 -2.42
CA TYR A 74 13.42 2.60 -3.61
C TYR A 74 12.77 3.95 -3.35
N CYS A 75 12.43 4.25 -2.11
CA CYS A 75 11.87 5.52 -1.68
C CYS A 75 12.77 6.12 -0.61
N ASP A 76 13.59 7.07 -0.99
CA ASP A 76 14.49 7.77 -0.08
C ASP A 76 13.75 8.81 0.78
N ARG A 77 14.46 9.38 1.74
CA ARG A 77 13.89 10.37 2.67
C ARG A 77 13.39 11.62 1.95
N ASP A 78 14.05 12.05 0.89
CA ASP A 78 13.70 13.28 0.15
C ASP A 78 12.33 13.17 -0.52
N ALA A 79 11.90 11.93 -0.84
CA ALA A 79 10.57 11.67 -1.37
C ALA A 79 9.46 11.86 -0.34
N LEU A 80 9.79 11.88 0.95
CA LEU A 80 8.85 11.93 2.06
C LEU A 80 8.94 13.24 2.86
N GLU A 81 10.15 13.84 2.94
CA GLU A 81 10.42 14.96 3.82
C GLU A 81 9.61 16.19 3.42
N ASP A 82 8.81 16.67 4.38
CA ASP A 82 7.87 17.80 4.21
C ASP A 82 6.88 17.64 3.04
N LYS A 83 6.52 16.40 2.70
CA LYS A 83 5.55 16.08 1.64
C LYS A 83 4.20 15.70 2.21
N ALA A 84 3.14 15.93 1.43
CA ALA A 84 1.87 15.25 1.62
C ALA A 84 2.00 13.85 0.99
N VAL A 85 1.96 12.83 1.83
CA VAL A 85 2.18 11.43 1.44
C VAL A 85 0.88 10.64 1.57
N MET A 86 0.59 9.81 0.57
CA MET A 86 -0.49 8.84 0.62
C MET A 86 0.09 7.42 0.54
N GLU A 87 -0.40 6.51 1.38
CA GLU A 87 -0.14 5.07 1.26
C GLU A 87 -1.39 4.35 0.78
N MET A 88 -1.30 3.70 -0.39
CA MET A 88 -2.33 2.83 -0.92
C MET A 88 -2.09 1.39 -0.46
N GLY A 89 -3.07 0.79 0.22
CA GLY A 89 -2.89 -0.50 0.88
C GLY A 89 -2.06 -0.38 2.16
N CYS A 90 -2.41 0.56 3.04
CA CYS A 90 -1.61 0.89 4.22
C CYS A 90 -1.64 -0.17 5.31
N GLY A 91 -2.59 -1.11 5.24
CA GLY A 91 -2.77 -2.12 6.26
C GLY A 91 -2.90 -1.52 7.67
N CYS A 92 -2.24 -2.15 8.61
CA CYS A 92 -2.22 -1.72 10.02
C CYS A 92 -1.28 -0.53 10.31
N GLY A 93 -0.83 0.23 9.29
CA GLY A 93 -0.01 1.43 9.47
C GLY A 93 1.48 1.16 9.74
N GLY A 94 1.99 0.01 9.31
CA GLY A 94 3.39 -0.37 9.53
C GLY A 94 4.39 0.61 8.92
N LEU A 95 4.10 1.15 7.74
CA LEU A 95 4.90 2.18 7.10
C LEU A 95 4.78 3.53 7.80
N ALA A 96 3.57 3.93 8.18
CA ALA A 96 3.31 5.21 8.85
C ALA A 96 4.13 5.36 10.14
N LYS A 97 4.31 4.28 10.90
CA LYS A 97 5.13 4.28 12.12
C LYS A 97 6.58 4.74 11.89
N GLN A 98 7.09 4.58 10.67
CA GLN A 98 8.44 4.97 10.30
C GLN A 98 8.47 6.25 9.47
N ALA A 99 7.59 6.36 8.48
CA ALA A 99 7.62 7.43 7.48
C ALA A 99 6.93 8.71 7.93
N ALA A 100 5.83 8.62 8.69
CA ALA A 100 4.99 9.78 9.01
C ALA A 100 5.73 10.90 9.76
N ARG A 101 6.75 10.58 10.53
CA ARG A 101 7.57 11.59 11.24
C ARG A 101 8.34 12.55 10.32
N TYR A 102 8.53 12.16 9.06
CA TYR A 102 9.23 12.98 8.05
C TYR A 102 8.26 13.74 7.17
N THR A 103 6.98 13.36 7.15
CA THR A 103 5.97 13.90 6.24
C THR A 103 5.28 15.11 6.84
N ARG A 104 4.83 16.03 6.00
CA ARG A 104 3.93 17.12 6.40
C ARG A 104 2.57 16.57 6.81
N SER A 105 2.03 15.63 6.05
CA SER A 105 0.79 14.91 6.32
C SER A 105 0.87 13.52 5.72
N TYR A 106 0.15 12.58 6.34
CA TYR A 106 0.10 11.18 5.89
C TYR A 106 -1.33 10.70 5.78
N LEU A 107 -1.72 10.24 4.58
CA LEU A 107 -3.01 9.61 4.31
C LEU A 107 -2.79 8.11 4.07
N GLY A 108 -3.34 7.26 4.92
CA GLY A 108 -3.39 5.81 4.69
C GLY A 108 -4.75 5.40 4.15
N THR A 109 -4.79 4.57 3.12
CA THR A 109 -6.01 3.98 2.59
C THR A 109 -5.89 2.46 2.48
N ASP A 110 -6.97 1.77 2.82
CA ASP A 110 -7.06 0.30 2.73
C ASP A 110 -8.49 -0.16 2.49
N TYR A 111 -8.66 -1.39 2.03
CA TYR A 111 -9.96 -2.09 1.94
C TYR A 111 -10.41 -2.66 3.27
N SER A 112 -9.48 -3.01 4.16
CA SER A 112 -9.76 -3.58 5.47
C SER A 112 -10.12 -2.49 6.47
N THR A 113 -11.36 -2.49 6.93
CA THR A 113 -11.80 -1.62 8.03
C THR A 113 -11.10 -1.94 9.33
N LEU A 114 -10.79 -3.23 9.57
CA LEU A 114 -10.00 -3.68 10.72
C LEU A 114 -8.60 -3.11 10.70
N ALA A 115 -7.90 -3.23 9.57
CA ALA A 115 -6.55 -2.72 9.42
C ALA A 115 -6.50 -1.20 9.67
N LEU A 116 -7.43 -0.44 9.10
CA LEU A 116 -7.54 1.01 9.32
C LEU A 116 -7.83 1.35 10.79
N MET A 117 -8.63 0.56 11.49
CA MET A 117 -8.86 0.73 12.93
C MET A 117 -7.56 0.55 13.71
N VAL A 118 -6.80 -0.51 13.44
CA VAL A 118 -5.50 -0.74 14.08
C VAL A 118 -4.51 0.37 13.72
N ALA A 119 -4.45 0.77 12.45
CA ALA A 119 -3.56 1.85 12.00
C ALA A 119 -3.80 3.15 12.77
N ARG A 120 -5.06 3.54 13.00
CA ARG A 120 -5.40 4.73 13.82
C ARG A 120 -4.89 4.64 15.26
N LEU A 121 -4.87 3.44 15.83
CA LEU A 121 -4.43 3.21 17.22
C LEU A 121 -2.91 3.25 17.39
N VAL A 122 -2.15 2.87 16.36
CA VAL A 122 -0.69 2.67 16.47
C VAL A 122 0.15 3.75 15.80
N SER A 123 -0.46 4.64 15.01
CA SER A 123 0.25 5.62 14.19
C SER A 123 0.38 6.99 14.86
N PRO A 124 1.34 7.82 14.40
CA PRO A 124 1.46 9.22 14.84
C PRO A 124 0.22 10.07 14.53
N ALA A 125 0.07 11.17 15.26
CA ALA A 125 -1.11 12.05 15.18
C ALA A 125 -1.29 12.78 13.83
N ASN A 126 -0.23 12.91 13.02
CA ASN A 126 -0.30 13.51 11.67
C ASN A 126 -0.77 12.55 10.58
N CYS A 127 -1.24 11.35 10.97
CA CYS A 127 -1.79 10.35 10.06
C CYS A 127 -3.32 10.43 10.03
N THR A 128 -3.87 10.44 8.83
CA THR A 128 -5.30 10.29 8.56
C THR A 128 -5.52 8.96 7.85
N TYR A 129 -6.56 8.23 8.23
CA TYR A 129 -6.89 6.93 7.62
C TYR A 129 -8.31 6.95 7.09
N VAL A 130 -8.46 6.67 5.80
CA VAL A 130 -9.74 6.71 5.08
C VAL A 130 -9.92 5.40 4.31
N HIS A 131 -11.11 4.81 4.43
CA HIS A 131 -11.45 3.61 3.67
C HIS A 131 -11.55 3.92 2.19
N VAL A 132 -11.07 3.03 1.32
CA VAL A 132 -11.07 3.25 -0.15
C VAL A 132 -12.48 3.46 -0.72
N GLY A 133 -13.52 2.97 -0.07
CA GLY A 133 -14.92 3.18 -0.45
C GLY A 133 -15.52 4.50 0.06
N ASP A 134 -14.84 5.24 0.93
CA ASP A 134 -15.30 6.53 1.45
C ASP A 134 -14.90 7.67 0.50
N LYS A 135 -15.70 7.85 -0.56
CA LYS A 135 -15.44 8.87 -1.58
C LYS A 135 -15.45 10.28 -1.01
N GLU A 136 -16.36 10.56 -0.06
CA GLU A 136 -16.50 11.88 0.55
C GLU A 136 -15.27 12.22 1.41
N GLY A 137 -14.79 11.29 2.20
CA GLY A 137 -13.55 11.47 2.97
C GLY A 137 -12.33 11.63 2.09
N LEU A 138 -12.26 10.90 0.98
CA LEU A 138 -11.10 10.91 0.08
C LEU A 138 -11.02 12.17 -0.81
N ARG A 139 -12.13 12.77 -1.21
CA ARG A 139 -12.15 13.92 -2.13
C ARG A 139 -11.33 15.12 -1.64
N TRP A 140 -11.19 15.28 -0.33
CA TRP A 140 -10.41 16.37 0.26
C TRP A 140 -8.91 16.31 -0.05
N PHE A 141 -8.44 15.17 -0.53
CA PHE A 141 -7.02 14.93 -0.85
C PHE A 141 -6.73 14.97 -2.36
N PHE A 142 -7.73 15.15 -3.20
CA PHE A 142 -7.54 15.22 -4.66
C PHE A 142 -6.63 16.38 -5.05
N GLY A 143 -5.61 16.08 -5.87
CA GLY A 143 -4.60 17.05 -6.30
C GLY A 143 -3.72 17.59 -5.17
N GLN A 144 -3.74 16.98 -3.97
CA GLN A 144 -2.99 17.47 -2.82
C GLN A 144 -1.73 16.64 -2.50
N ILE A 145 -1.59 15.45 -3.07
CA ILE A 145 -0.55 14.49 -2.72
C ILE A 145 0.71 14.73 -3.54
N ASP A 146 1.84 14.83 -2.86
CA ASP A 146 3.16 14.96 -3.49
C ASP A 146 3.76 13.59 -3.82
N THR A 147 3.55 12.61 -2.91
CA THR A 147 4.12 11.27 -3.01
C THR A 147 3.08 10.21 -2.63
N VAL A 148 2.89 9.23 -3.49
CA VAL A 148 2.17 8.00 -3.16
C VAL A 148 3.19 6.89 -2.95
N VAL A 149 3.02 6.12 -1.88
CA VAL A 149 3.75 4.87 -1.62
C VAL A 149 2.74 3.73 -1.62
N SER A 150 3.09 2.62 -2.24
CA SER A 150 2.22 1.47 -2.30
C SER A 150 3.09 0.22 -2.20
N ARG A 151 3.06 -0.40 -1.02
CA ARG A 151 3.92 -1.52 -0.66
C ARG A 151 3.11 -2.79 -0.47
N HIS A 152 3.54 -3.88 -1.11
CA HIS A 152 2.86 -5.19 -1.07
C HIS A 152 1.39 -5.14 -1.55
N PHE A 153 1.01 -4.11 -2.29
CA PHE A 153 -0.35 -3.89 -2.78
C PHE A 153 -0.54 -4.43 -4.20
N TRP A 154 0.36 -4.06 -5.13
CA TRP A 154 0.24 -4.40 -6.55
C TRP A 154 0.37 -5.90 -6.82
N ILE A 155 1.03 -6.62 -5.94
CA ILE A 155 1.18 -8.07 -6.00
C ILE A 155 -0.17 -8.81 -5.96
N HIS A 156 -1.20 -8.18 -5.43
CA HIS A 156 -2.55 -8.73 -5.31
C HIS A 156 -3.52 -8.19 -6.37
N GLN A 157 -3.05 -7.36 -7.28
CA GLN A 157 -3.87 -6.72 -8.32
C GLN A 157 -3.61 -7.37 -9.68
N ASN A 158 -4.67 -7.75 -10.39
CA ASN A 158 -4.54 -8.10 -11.82
C ASN A 158 -4.48 -6.82 -12.67
N MET A 159 -4.24 -6.96 -13.98
CA MET A 159 -4.06 -5.84 -14.91
C MET A 159 -5.22 -4.84 -14.86
N LEU A 160 -6.46 -5.35 -14.85
CA LEU A 160 -7.66 -4.51 -14.82
C LEU A 160 -7.73 -3.67 -13.53
N GLN A 161 -7.52 -4.32 -12.39
CA GLN A 161 -7.61 -3.62 -11.09
C GLN A 161 -6.42 -2.68 -10.88
N ALA A 162 -5.23 -3.08 -11.30
CA ALA A 162 -4.05 -2.22 -11.26
C ALA A 162 -4.26 -0.96 -12.11
N GLY A 163 -4.85 -1.10 -13.31
CA GLY A 163 -5.21 0.04 -14.16
C GLY A 163 -6.16 1.00 -13.47
N ARG A 164 -7.25 0.50 -12.90
CA ARG A 164 -8.22 1.31 -12.14
C ARG A 164 -7.59 1.99 -10.94
N ASN A 165 -6.70 1.30 -10.23
CA ASN A 165 -5.96 1.90 -9.11
C ASN A 165 -5.03 3.03 -9.57
N LEU A 166 -4.35 2.89 -10.71
CA LEU A 166 -3.55 4.00 -11.26
C LEU A 166 -4.41 5.19 -11.66
N ASP A 167 -5.54 4.96 -12.32
CA ASP A 167 -6.49 6.02 -12.69
C ASP A 167 -6.98 6.77 -11.44
N PHE A 168 -7.30 6.03 -10.39
CA PHE A 168 -7.69 6.60 -9.10
C PHE A 168 -6.56 7.40 -8.46
N LEU A 169 -5.33 6.86 -8.40
CA LEU A 169 -4.18 7.55 -7.81
C LEU A 169 -3.79 8.82 -8.56
N ALA A 170 -4.07 8.89 -9.87
CA ALA A 170 -3.86 10.09 -10.66
C ALA A 170 -4.69 11.28 -10.16
N LEU A 171 -5.84 11.06 -9.52
CA LEU A 171 -6.65 12.14 -8.94
C LEU A 171 -5.99 12.78 -7.72
N PHE A 172 -5.27 11.99 -6.94
CA PHE A 172 -4.65 12.46 -5.70
C PHE A 172 -3.32 13.16 -5.95
N LEU A 173 -2.52 12.61 -6.85
CA LEU A 173 -1.19 13.12 -7.14
C LEU A 173 -1.25 14.48 -7.81
N LYS A 174 -0.41 15.41 -7.38
CA LYS A 174 -0.09 16.64 -8.12
C LYS A 174 0.60 16.30 -9.43
N PRO A 175 0.52 17.15 -10.47
CA PRO A 175 1.43 17.08 -11.61
C PRO A 175 2.89 17.07 -11.12
N GLY A 176 3.71 16.14 -11.62
CA GLY A 176 5.08 15.90 -11.15
C GLY A 176 5.19 15.12 -9.84
N GLY A 177 4.05 14.79 -9.19
CA GLY A 177 4.01 13.91 -8.04
C GLY A 177 4.42 12.47 -8.40
N ARG A 178 4.89 11.71 -7.43
CA ARG A 178 5.51 10.39 -7.67
C ARG A 178 4.77 9.28 -6.95
N LEU A 179 4.65 8.15 -7.65
CA LEU A 179 4.19 6.88 -7.09
C LEU A 179 5.38 5.91 -6.98
N TYR A 180 5.64 5.44 -5.78
CA TYR A 180 6.59 4.39 -5.46
C TYR A 180 5.83 3.09 -5.27
N ALA A 181 6.00 2.14 -6.19
CA ALA A 181 5.28 0.87 -6.24
C ALA A 181 6.24 -0.31 -6.21
N ASP A 182 5.83 -1.41 -5.61
CA ASP A 182 6.51 -2.70 -5.69
C ASP A 182 5.62 -3.75 -6.35
N PHE A 183 6.11 -4.39 -7.39
CA PHE A 183 5.46 -5.51 -8.05
C PHE A 183 6.15 -6.82 -7.67
N PHE A 184 5.39 -7.92 -7.66
CA PHE A 184 5.97 -9.23 -7.39
C PHE A 184 6.88 -9.68 -8.54
N TRP A 185 8.09 -10.06 -8.17
CA TRP A 185 9.09 -10.60 -9.07
C TRP A 185 9.70 -11.87 -8.45
N PRO A 186 9.06 -13.05 -8.65
CA PRO A 186 9.49 -14.27 -7.99
C PRO A 186 10.91 -14.65 -8.35
N ASN A 187 11.65 -15.15 -7.39
CA ASN A 187 12.90 -15.84 -7.64
C ASN A 187 12.59 -17.19 -8.32
N PRO A 188 13.09 -17.47 -9.53
CA PRO A 188 12.82 -18.74 -10.21
C PRO A 188 13.24 -19.99 -9.42
N ALA A 189 14.13 -19.84 -8.45
CA ALA A 189 14.58 -20.94 -7.59
C ALA A 189 13.67 -21.22 -6.39
N GLU A 190 12.65 -20.38 -6.15
CA GLU A 190 11.77 -20.47 -4.98
C GLU A 190 10.30 -20.57 -5.42
N GLU A 191 9.79 -21.78 -5.61
CA GLU A 191 8.39 -22.05 -5.99
C GLU A 191 7.43 -22.06 -4.77
N GLN A 192 7.51 -21.07 -3.87
CA GLN A 192 6.68 -21.08 -2.66
C GLN A 192 5.30 -20.46 -2.82
N PHE A 193 5.01 -19.80 -3.95
CA PHE A 193 3.78 -19.03 -4.13
C PHE A 193 3.04 -19.41 -5.41
N ILE A 194 1.70 -19.30 -5.37
CA ILE A 194 0.89 -19.38 -6.59
C ILE A 194 1.07 -18.07 -7.36
N VAL A 195 1.87 -18.14 -8.41
CA VAL A 195 2.16 -16.99 -9.28
C VAL A 195 1.26 -17.04 -10.51
N ARG A 196 0.61 -15.92 -10.81
CA ARG A 196 -0.28 -15.78 -11.95
C ARG A 196 0.17 -14.68 -12.90
N SER A 197 -0.28 -14.78 -14.15
CA SER A 197 -0.22 -13.66 -15.08
C SER A 197 -1.15 -12.53 -14.64
N PRO A 198 -0.78 -11.26 -14.82
CA PRO A 198 -1.67 -10.14 -14.48
C PRO A 198 -2.94 -10.10 -15.36
N ASP A 199 -2.97 -10.82 -16.48
CA ASP A 199 -4.15 -10.93 -17.34
C ASP A 199 -5.21 -11.93 -16.80
N GLU A 200 -4.85 -12.74 -15.78
CA GLU A 200 -5.80 -13.65 -15.16
C GLU A 200 -6.80 -12.94 -14.24
N PRO A 201 -7.97 -13.56 -13.98
CA PRO A 201 -8.97 -12.99 -13.09
C PRO A 201 -8.44 -12.78 -11.66
N LEU A 202 -8.88 -11.71 -11.01
CA LEU A 202 -8.62 -11.45 -9.62
C LEU A 202 -9.21 -12.56 -8.73
N SER A 203 -8.39 -13.13 -7.84
CA SER A 203 -8.90 -14.03 -6.81
C SER A 203 -9.54 -13.21 -5.69
N ARG A 204 -10.83 -13.48 -5.43
CA ARG A 204 -11.58 -12.86 -4.31
C ARG A 204 -11.59 -13.74 -3.06
N LYS A 205 -10.81 -14.82 -3.05
CA LYS A 205 -10.69 -15.74 -1.90
C LYS A 205 -9.33 -15.58 -1.24
N TRP A 206 -9.31 -15.66 0.06
CA TRP A 206 -8.09 -15.78 0.83
C TRP A 206 -7.65 -17.26 0.90
N PRO A 207 -6.33 -17.58 0.81
CA PRO A 207 -5.23 -16.67 0.45
C PRO A 207 -5.29 -16.27 -1.02
N SER A 208 -4.90 -15.01 -1.31
CA SER A 208 -4.88 -14.49 -2.67
C SER A 208 -3.65 -14.95 -3.44
N ALA A 209 -3.83 -15.15 -4.76
CA ALA A 209 -2.70 -15.36 -5.67
C ALA A 209 -1.85 -14.08 -5.77
N MET A 210 -0.58 -14.25 -6.11
CA MET A 210 0.32 -13.15 -6.43
C MET A 210 0.45 -13.01 -7.95
N PHE A 211 0.38 -11.78 -8.45
CA PHE A 211 0.51 -11.47 -9.87
C PHE A 211 1.93 -10.97 -10.16
N ARG A 212 2.62 -11.64 -11.11
CA ARG A 212 3.95 -11.24 -11.59
C ARG A 212 3.82 -10.24 -12.73
N TYR A 213 4.42 -9.08 -12.58
CA TYR A 213 4.48 -8.05 -13.61
C TYR A 213 5.86 -8.01 -14.27
N THR A 214 5.92 -8.25 -15.58
CA THR A 214 7.12 -8.02 -16.40
C THR A 214 7.29 -6.53 -16.71
N PRO A 215 8.45 -6.10 -17.28
CA PRO A 215 8.64 -4.74 -17.81
C PRO A 215 7.54 -4.35 -18.80
N GLU A 216 7.22 -5.27 -19.69
CA GLU A 216 6.18 -5.09 -20.70
C GLU A 216 4.80 -4.90 -20.07
N ASP A 217 4.50 -5.64 -19.01
CA ASP A 217 3.24 -5.50 -18.27
C ASP A 217 3.13 -4.14 -17.59
N VAL A 218 4.21 -3.63 -17.01
CA VAL A 218 4.24 -2.27 -16.44
C VAL A 218 4.06 -1.24 -17.56
N GLY A 219 4.71 -1.43 -18.72
CA GLY A 219 4.50 -0.58 -19.90
C GLY A 219 3.05 -0.56 -20.36
N ARG A 220 2.40 -1.73 -20.45
CA ARG A 220 0.97 -1.86 -20.77
C ARG A 220 0.08 -1.18 -19.73
N LEU A 221 0.43 -1.34 -18.45
CA LEU A 221 -0.32 -0.77 -17.34
C LEU A 221 -0.38 0.75 -17.37
N ILE A 222 0.71 1.42 -17.75
CA ILE A 222 0.78 2.89 -17.82
C ILE A 222 0.37 3.45 -19.18
N ALA A 223 0.22 2.61 -20.21
CA ALA A 223 -0.15 3.05 -21.56
C ALA A 223 -1.48 3.81 -21.57
N GLY A 224 -1.49 5.02 -22.12
CA GLY A 224 -2.66 5.89 -22.16
C GLY A 224 -3.01 6.61 -20.84
N ARG A 225 -2.25 6.36 -19.77
CA ARG A 225 -2.41 7.02 -18.47
C ARG A 225 -1.41 8.17 -18.28
N PRO A 226 -1.69 9.15 -17.44
CA PRO A 226 -0.83 10.30 -17.23
C PRO A 226 0.41 9.95 -16.36
N PHE A 227 1.09 8.86 -16.70
CA PHE A 227 2.28 8.40 -15.97
C PHE A 227 3.45 8.12 -16.90
N ARG A 228 4.66 8.34 -16.38
CA ARG A 228 5.89 7.81 -16.97
C ARG A 228 6.76 7.11 -15.94
N VAL A 229 7.54 6.14 -16.36
CA VAL A 229 8.53 5.48 -15.51
C VAL A 229 9.74 6.40 -15.34
N LEU A 230 10.15 6.68 -14.10
CA LEU A 230 11.37 7.41 -13.77
C LEU A 230 12.51 6.47 -13.42
N LYS A 231 12.22 5.40 -12.69
CA LYS A 231 13.22 4.50 -12.14
C LYS A 231 12.63 3.10 -11.97
N GLU A 232 13.45 2.09 -12.22
CA GLU A 232 13.14 0.71 -11.90
C GLU A 232 14.35 0.03 -11.26
N ALA A 233 14.07 -0.93 -10.37
CA ALA A 233 15.08 -1.79 -9.78
C ALA A 233 14.46 -3.16 -9.47
N ILE A 234 15.24 -4.23 -9.54
CA ILE A 234 14.84 -5.58 -9.18
C ILE A 234 15.67 -6.03 -7.98
N SER A 235 15.02 -6.57 -6.97
CA SER A 235 15.62 -7.30 -5.87
C SER A 235 15.14 -8.74 -5.90
N LEU A 236 16.03 -9.66 -6.24
CA LEU A 236 15.74 -11.10 -6.20
C LEU A 236 15.58 -11.60 -4.76
N GLU A 237 16.37 -11.05 -3.84
CA GLU A 237 16.28 -11.37 -2.42
C GLU A 237 14.89 -11.04 -1.84
N MET A 238 14.37 -9.88 -2.19
CA MET A 238 13.04 -9.44 -1.74
C MET A 238 11.91 -9.97 -2.63
N GLN A 239 12.23 -10.57 -3.75
CA GLN A 239 11.29 -10.99 -4.78
C GLN A 239 10.39 -9.81 -5.24
N ARG A 240 11.01 -8.65 -5.47
CA ARG A 240 10.31 -7.41 -5.83
C ARG A 240 10.97 -6.72 -7.02
N ARG A 241 10.11 -6.15 -7.83
CA ARG A 241 10.41 -5.13 -8.82
C ARG A 241 9.89 -3.80 -8.31
N PHE A 242 10.77 -2.89 -8.03
CA PHE A 242 10.46 -1.53 -7.60
C PHE A 242 10.35 -0.61 -8.81
N VAL A 243 9.28 0.16 -8.88
CA VAL A 243 9.01 1.10 -9.97
C VAL A 243 8.63 2.45 -9.39
N VAL A 244 9.27 3.50 -9.88
CA VAL A 244 8.89 4.87 -9.57
C VAL A 244 8.21 5.46 -10.79
N LEU A 245 6.94 5.85 -10.66
CA LEU A 245 6.17 6.54 -11.68
C LEU A 245 6.02 8.01 -11.32
N GLU A 246 6.06 8.89 -12.33
CA GLU A 246 5.75 10.30 -12.18
C GLU A 246 4.45 10.61 -12.89
N ARG A 247 3.55 11.34 -12.20
CA ARG A 247 2.34 11.88 -12.84
C ARG A 247 2.70 13.03 -13.77
N LEU A 248 2.31 12.90 -15.03
CA LEU A 248 2.44 13.96 -16.04
C LEU A 248 1.40 15.06 -15.78
N SER A 249 1.70 16.27 -16.26
CA SER A 249 0.72 17.34 -16.30
C SER A 249 -0.40 16.98 -17.29
N ASP A 250 -1.63 17.35 -16.95
CA ASP A 250 -2.74 17.26 -17.88
C ASP A 250 -2.40 18.17 -19.09
N ARG A 251 -2.45 17.59 -20.29
CA ARG A 251 -2.16 18.33 -21.53
C ARG A 251 -3.37 19.14 -21.96
#